data_716b5b488cb352810a5cf2e00d7ea58e
#
_entry.id   716b5b488cb352810a5cf2e00d7ea58e
#
_cell.length_a   1.000
_cell.length_b   1.000
_cell.length_c   1.000
_cell.angle_alpha   90.00
_cell.angle_beta   90.00
_cell.angle_gamma   90.00
#
_symmetry.space_group_name_H-M   'P 1'
#
loop_
_entity.id
_entity.type
_entity.pdbx_description
1 polymer ?
#
loop_
_entity_poly.entity_id
_entity_poly.type
_entity_poly.pdbx_seq_one_letter_code
_entity_poly.pdbx_strand_id
1 'polypeptide(L)'
;MSNSADQLDPIRLEIIANGLRSIADECFIALMRSAYSTNIKERKDHSIAILDKRGRLVVQAALTLPIHIASMGGLTTCVLEKYGVNINEGDIFIAN
;
A
#
# COMPACT_ATOMS: atom_id res chain seq x y z
N MET A 1 -2.27 -23.55 23.25
CA MET A 1 -2.77 -24.12 22.01
C MET A 1 -3.47 -23.02 21.22
N SER A 2 -3.00 -22.72 20.02
CA SER A 2 -3.64 -21.68 19.24
C SER A 2 -5.04 -22.12 18.82
N ASN A 3 -6.00 -21.25 19.01
CA ASN A 3 -7.37 -21.48 18.58
C ASN A 3 -7.42 -21.43 17.03
N SER A 4 -8.14 -22.34 16.41
CA SER A 4 -8.33 -22.32 14.95
C SER A 4 -8.94 -21.03 14.44
N ALA A 5 -9.65 -20.27 15.29
CA ALA A 5 -10.18 -18.96 14.94
C ALA A 5 -9.10 -17.88 14.76
N ASP A 6 -7.93 -18.07 15.36
CA ASP A 6 -6.81 -17.13 15.26
C ASP A 6 -5.88 -17.43 14.07
N GLN A 7 -6.14 -18.52 13.35
CA GLN A 7 -5.34 -18.93 12.21
C GLN A 7 -6.18 -18.90 10.94
N LEU A 8 -5.69 -18.18 9.95
CA LEU A 8 -6.27 -18.24 8.61
C LEU A 8 -5.81 -19.53 7.94
N ASP A 9 -6.76 -20.30 7.38
CA ASP A 9 -6.36 -21.42 6.54
C ASP A 9 -5.70 -20.89 5.25
N PRO A 10 -4.88 -21.72 4.57
CA PRO A 10 -4.16 -21.27 3.37
C PRO A 10 -5.06 -20.74 2.26
N ILE A 11 -6.27 -21.28 2.10
CA ILE A 11 -7.19 -20.86 1.07
C ILE A 11 -7.73 -19.45 1.36
N ARG A 12 -8.15 -19.19 2.60
CA ARG A 12 -8.63 -17.88 3.01
C ARG A 12 -7.52 -16.82 2.92
N LEU A 13 -6.33 -17.18 3.36
CA LEU A 13 -5.19 -16.29 3.28
C LEU A 13 -4.91 -15.89 1.83
N GLU A 14 -4.95 -16.82 0.91
CA GLU A 14 -4.74 -16.55 -0.51
C GLU A 14 -5.83 -15.66 -1.09
N ILE A 15 -7.10 -15.91 -0.74
CA ILE A 15 -8.22 -15.08 -1.18
C ILE A 15 -8.05 -13.63 -0.70
N ILE A 16 -7.71 -13.44 0.57
CA ILE A 16 -7.49 -12.10 1.14
C ILE A 16 -6.31 -11.42 0.46
N ALA A 17 -5.19 -12.12 0.31
CA ALA A 17 -4.00 -11.57 -0.33
C ALA A 17 -4.27 -11.15 -1.77
N ASN A 18 -4.97 -11.98 -2.55
CA ASN A 18 -5.33 -11.65 -3.91
C ASN A 18 -6.32 -10.49 -3.98
N GLY A 19 -7.26 -10.40 -3.05
CA GLY A 19 -8.17 -9.27 -2.94
C GLY A 19 -7.42 -7.95 -2.68
N LEU A 20 -6.46 -7.96 -1.77
CA LEU A 20 -5.64 -6.78 -1.46
C LEU A 20 -4.75 -6.37 -2.66
N ARG A 21 -4.18 -7.34 -3.37
CA ARG A 21 -3.42 -7.05 -4.59
C ARG A 21 -4.30 -6.42 -5.67
N SER A 22 -5.51 -6.92 -5.83
CA SER A 22 -6.48 -6.34 -6.78
C SER A 22 -6.81 -4.90 -6.43
N ILE A 23 -6.99 -4.58 -5.17
CA ILE A 23 -7.22 -3.20 -4.72
C ILE A 23 -6.02 -2.32 -5.07
N ALA A 24 -4.81 -2.77 -4.79
CA ALA A 24 -3.59 -2.02 -5.12
C ALA A 24 -3.46 -1.80 -6.62
N ASP A 25 -3.75 -2.81 -7.44
CA ASP A 25 -3.71 -2.71 -8.89
C ASP A 25 -4.78 -1.75 -9.44
N GLU A 26 -5.97 -1.78 -8.88
CA GLU A 26 -7.04 -0.83 -9.25
C GLU A 26 -6.65 0.61 -8.91
N CYS A 27 -6.04 0.83 -7.74
CA CYS A 27 -5.53 2.15 -7.36
C CYS A 27 -4.44 2.63 -8.32
N PHE A 28 -3.54 1.72 -8.73
CA PHE A 28 -2.49 2.02 -9.68
C PHE A 28 -3.07 2.53 -11.00
N ILE A 29 -4.05 1.82 -11.53
CA ILE A 29 -4.72 2.17 -12.78
C ILE A 29 -5.51 3.46 -12.65
N ALA A 30 -6.23 3.63 -11.55
CA ALA A 30 -7.01 4.84 -11.31
C ALA A 30 -6.12 6.09 -11.27
N LEU A 31 -4.99 6.03 -10.58
CA LEU A 31 -4.04 7.13 -10.54
C LEU A 31 -3.46 7.41 -11.93
N MET A 32 -3.06 6.37 -12.65
CA MET A 32 -2.53 6.48 -14.00
C MET A 32 -3.51 7.19 -14.95
N ARG A 33 -4.79 6.80 -14.91
CA ARG A 33 -5.81 7.35 -15.79
C ARG A 33 -6.21 8.77 -15.44
N SER A 34 -6.16 9.15 -14.18
CA SER A 34 -6.54 10.49 -13.71
C SER A 34 -5.38 11.48 -13.72
N ALA A 35 -4.15 11.04 -13.91
CA ALA A 35 -2.98 11.90 -13.89
C ALA A 35 -2.85 12.76 -15.15
N TYR A 36 -2.32 13.97 -14.97
CA TYR A 36 -1.95 14.85 -16.07
C TYR A 36 -0.49 14.69 -16.48
N SER A 37 0.34 14.19 -15.54
CA SER A 37 1.77 13.99 -15.81
C SER A 37 2.01 12.87 -16.82
N THR A 38 2.78 13.16 -17.86
CA THR A 38 3.22 12.16 -18.83
C THR A 38 4.00 11.03 -18.17
N ASN A 39 4.82 11.34 -17.16
CA ASN A 39 5.57 10.33 -16.43
C ASN A 39 4.66 9.31 -15.76
N ILE A 40 3.56 9.76 -15.17
CA ILE A 40 2.61 8.86 -14.51
C ILE A 40 1.70 8.19 -15.54
N LYS A 41 1.11 8.96 -16.42
CA LYS A 41 0.08 8.49 -17.35
C LYS A 41 0.62 7.53 -18.41
N GLU A 42 1.76 7.84 -18.99
CA GLU A 42 2.33 7.08 -20.11
C GLU A 42 3.48 6.18 -19.68
N ARG A 43 4.36 6.66 -18.81
CA ARG A 43 5.54 5.90 -18.34
C ARG A 43 5.24 5.08 -17.11
N LYS A 44 4.08 5.26 -16.48
CA LYS A 44 3.67 4.53 -15.28
C LYS A 44 4.66 4.72 -14.12
N ASP A 45 5.26 5.90 -14.03
CA ASP A 45 6.27 6.22 -13.02
C ASP A 45 5.58 6.64 -11.71
N HIS A 46 4.94 5.68 -11.08
CA HIS A 46 4.32 5.81 -9.77
C HIS A 46 4.21 4.43 -9.13
N SER A 47 3.87 4.40 -7.86
CA SER A 47 3.77 3.14 -7.13
C SER A 47 2.65 3.20 -6.11
N ILE A 48 2.03 2.05 -5.87
CA ILE A 48 0.96 1.88 -4.90
C ILE A 48 1.33 0.72 -3.99
N ALA A 49 1.14 0.91 -2.69
CA ALA A 49 1.34 -0.14 -1.71
C ALA A 49 0.32 -0.01 -0.58
N ILE A 50 -0.02 -1.12 0.01
CA ILE A 50 -0.82 -1.19 1.24
C ILE A 50 0.11 -1.62 2.36
N LEU A 51 0.11 -0.86 3.43
CA LEU A 51 0.96 -1.08 4.59
C LEU A 51 0.09 -1.37 5.82
N ASP A 52 0.65 -2.08 6.80
CA ASP A 52 -0.02 -2.27 8.07
C ASP A 52 0.18 -1.04 8.98
N LYS A 53 -0.44 -1.07 10.16
CA LYS A 53 -0.36 0.03 11.12
C LYS A 53 1.05 0.30 11.66
N ARG A 54 1.98 -0.61 11.44
CA ARG A 54 3.40 -0.46 11.81
C ARG A 54 4.27 0.00 10.65
N GLY A 55 3.67 0.24 9.49
CA GLY A 55 4.38 0.66 8.29
C GLY A 55 5.03 -0.48 7.52
N ARG A 56 4.68 -1.73 7.81
CA ARG A 56 5.21 -2.89 7.09
C ARG A 56 4.41 -3.13 5.81
N LEU A 57 5.11 -3.47 4.74
CA LEU A 57 4.48 -3.77 3.45
C LEU A 57 3.60 -5.01 3.55
N VAL A 58 2.34 -4.87 3.18
CA VAL A 58 1.39 -5.98 3.07
C VAL A 58 1.31 -6.45 1.62
N VAL A 59 0.94 -5.56 0.71
CA VAL A 59 0.92 -5.83 -0.73
C VAL A 59 1.31 -4.57 -1.49
N GLN A 60 1.70 -4.77 -2.74
CA GLN A 60 1.99 -3.69 -3.68
C GLN A 60 1.34 -3.99 -5.02
N ALA A 61 1.08 -2.94 -5.79
CA ALA A 61 0.60 -3.12 -7.16
C ALA A 61 1.67 -3.82 -8.01
N ALA A 62 1.24 -4.65 -8.94
CA ALA A 62 2.14 -5.48 -9.74
C ALA A 62 3.17 -4.65 -10.54
N LEU A 63 2.80 -3.45 -10.97
CA LEU A 63 3.67 -2.56 -11.74
C LEU A 63 4.46 -1.57 -10.88
N THR A 64 4.41 -1.71 -9.54
CA THR A 64 5.17 -0.85 -8.62
C THR A 64 6.68 -1.02 -8.83
N LEU A 65 7.38 0.11 -8.94
CA LEU A 65 8.84 0.10 -9.11
C LEU A 65 9.53 -0.19 -7.78
N PRO A 66 10.53 -1.10 -7.76
CA PRO A 66 11.24 -1.45 -6.52
C PRO A 66 11.88 -0.26 -5.79
N ILE A 67 12.37 0.72 -6.53
CA ILE A 67 12.99 1.91 -5.94
C ILE A 67 12.01 2.73 -5.10
N HIS A 68 10.73 2.74 -5.47
CA HIS A 68 9.69 3.49 -4.74
C HIS A 68 9.32 2.82 -3.41
N ILE A 69 9.52 1.52 -3.28
CA ILE A 69 9.18 0.79 -2.06
C ILE A 69 10.02 1.27 -0.88
N ALA A 70 11.30 1.47 -1.09
CA ALA A 70 12.19 2.00 -0.06
C ALA A 70 11.78 3.42 0.35
N SER A 71 11.43 4.27 -0.62
CA SER A 71 10.98 5.64 -0.37
C SER A 71 9.66 5.65 0.41
N MET A 72 8.72 4.78 0.07
CA MET A 72 7.44 4.66 0.78
C MET A 72 7.64 4.21 2.22
N GLY A 73 8.54 3.26 2.46
CA GLY A 73 8.88 2.80 3.80
C GLY A 73 9.45 3.92 4.65
N GLY A 74 10.39 4.68 4.11
CA GLY A 74 11.00 5.83 4.79
C GLY A 74 9.99 6.92 5.11
N LEU A 75 9.14 7.26 4.15
CA LEU A 75 8.07 8.26 4.35
C LEU A 75 7.09 7.80 5.43
N THR A 76 6.66 6.54 5.36
CA THR A 76 5.71 5.98 6.34
C THR A 76 6.30 5.99 7.74
N THR A 77 7.57 5.64 7.89
CA THR A 77 8.26 5.69 9.17
C THR A 77 8.25 7.12 9.73
N CYS A 78 8.56 8.11 8.92
CA CYS A 78 8.51 9.52 9.33
C CYS A 78 7.12 9.95 9.79
N VAL A 79 6.07 9.55 9.06
CA VAL A 79 4.69 9.88 9.42
C VAL A 79 4.31 9.23 10.75
N LEU A 80 4.65 7.95 10.95
CA LEU A 80 4.35 7.22 12.17
C LEU A 80 5.09 7.80 13.37
N GLU A 81 6.34 8.19 13.22
CA GLU A 81 7.13 8.81 14.29
C GLU A 81 6.56 10.19 14.68
N LYS A 82 6.14 10.97 13.71
CA LYS A 82 5.66 12.33 13.95
C LYS A 82 4.22 12.36 14.47
N TYR A 83 3.33 11.54 13.92
CA TYR A 83 1.90 11.62 14.20
C TYR A 83 1.32 10.39 14.90
N GLY A 84 2.09 9.35 15.11
CA GLY A 84 1.71 8.00 15.54
C GLY A 84 0.37 7.83 16.24
N VAL A 85 0.23 8.39 17.46
CA VAL A 85 -1.01 8.28 18.25
C VAL A 85 -2.13 9.20 17.77
N ASN A 86 -1.82 10.15 16.91
CA ASN A 86 -2.79 11.13 16.38
C ASN A 86 -3.25 10.79 14.96
N ILE A 87 -2.95 9.61 14.46
CA ILE A 87 -3.43 9.14 13.16
C ILE A 87 -4.79 8.50 13.36
N ASN A 88 -5.80 9.01 12.66
CA ASN A 88 -7.16 8.53 12.74
C ASN A 88 -7.64 8.03 11.39
N GLU A 89 -8.67 7.19 11.42
CA GLU A 89 -9.31 6.72 10.20
C GLU A 89 -9.76 7.90 9.35
N GLY A 90 -9.47 7.86 8.07
CA GLY A 90 -9.79 8.92 7.12
C GLY A 90 -8.71 9.99 6.96
N ASP A 91 -7.67 9.98 7.78
CA ASP A 91 -6.57 10.93 7.65
C ASP A 91 -5.78 10.66 6.36
N ILE A 92 -5.33 11.75 5.72
CA ILE A 92 -4.48 11.70 4.54
C ILE A 92 -3.25 12.56 4.80
N PHE A 93 -2.09 12.03 4.48
CA PHE A 93 -0.81 12.74 4.63
C PHE A 93 -0.18 12.96 3.26
N ILE A 94 0.32 14.16 3.04
CA ILE A 94 1.03 14.52 1.82
C ILE A 94 2.43 14.96 2.21
N ALA A 95 3.42 14.47 1.48
CA ALA A 95 4.80 14.86 1.68
C ALA A 95 5.52 15.00 0.34
N ASN A 96 6.59 15.76 0.40
CA ASN A 96 7.44 16.01 -0.75
C ASN A 96 8.85 15.47 -0.48
#